data_2c5b36ae7972283d8cdd02000b2869e0
#
_entry.id   2c5b36ae7972283d8cdd02000b2869e0
#
_cell.length_a   1.000
_cell.length_b   1.000
_cell.length_c   1.000
_cell.angle_alpha   90.00
_cell.angle_beta   90.00
_cell.angle_gamma   90.00
#
_symmetry.space_group_name_H-M   'P 1'
#
loop_
_entity.id
_entity.type
_entity.pdbx_description
1 polymer ?
#
loop_
_entity_poly.entity_id
_entity_poly.type
_entity_poly.pdbx_seq_one_letter_code
_entity_poly.pdbx_strand_id
1 'polypeptide(L)'
;MRHRSDRANLAVSGQHAVVQTADLLVIGAGPAGAATAIRAARGGARVVVFDKAPYGRDKVCGDGLTPRAIAALDELRIGYDEAHRIEGLRMIANRTHRELDWPSGTRFPDHGAVWPRRRLDAALIDGASEAGAEILWQTEALPVLDGDRVVGVKAGGRRWEAPLTVLAAGAPGAAARRLGAERIGDEPFGLAIRTYAESPRHADDLLEACLTLEDEHGTPVPGYGWMFPAGDGTVNIGVGALSTMKGFKKLNLNSLLESYHGLVKESWSLGPYLERPRAWRLPMSAQRRHGPGWVAIGDAAGLVNPMNGEGIDYGLESGIIAADLVLDDPATTPERYDRSIADRFDGFLATGRRFSFLIGHPWILRTGLRMAVGTDALANITLQVMGNLVDGETPGTAGRVFRATERILRTADPLLRRTRA
;
A
#
# COMPACT_ATOMS: atom_id res chain seq x y z
N MET A 1 67.85 -11.09 42.57
CA MET A 1 66.84 -10.04 42.54
C MET A 1 65.73 -10.46 41.63
N ARG A 2 64.52 -10.68 42.18
CA ARG A 2 63.36 -11.24 41.46
C ARG A 2 62.43 -10.12 41.06
N HIS A 3 62.19 -9.89 39.76
CA HIS A 3 61.15 -8.99 39.30
C HIS A 3 59.81 -9.74 39.25
N ARG A 4 58.88 -9.33 40.06
CA ARG A 4 57.46 -9.72 39.97
C ARG A 4 56.80 -8.89 38.87
N SER A 5 56.19 -9.58 37.92
CA SER A 5 55.32 -9.00 36.95
C SER A 5 53.91 -8.89 37.52
N ASP A 6 53.43 -7.69 37.78
CA ASP A 6 52.03 -7.41 38.06
C ASP A 6 51.19 -7.58 36.78
N ARG A 7 50.38 -8.63 36.76
CA ARG A 7 49.31 -8.75 35.77
C ARG A 7 48.11 -7.95 36.32
N ALA A 8 47.91 -6.78 35.73
CA ALA A 8 46.68 -6.02 35.95
C ALA A 8 45.51 -6.79 35.30
N ASN A 9 44.58 -7.27 36.11
CA ASN A 9 43.28 -7.78 35.70
C ASN A 9 42.46 -6.60 35.16
N LEU A 10 42.35 -6.49 33.84
CA LEU A 10 41.33 -5.67 33.18
C LEU A 10 39.99 -6.38 33.32
N ALA A 11 39.24 -6.03 34.35
CA ALA A 11 37.85 -6.37 34.48
C ALA A 11 37.11 -5.70 33.32
N VAL A 12 36.72 -6.47 32.33
CA VAL A 12 35.76 -6.08 31.27
C VAL A 12 34.42 -5.86 32.00
N SER A 13 34.12 -4.61 32.34
CA SER A 13 32.80 -4.22 32.81
C SER A 13 31.81 -4.47 31.65
N GLY A 14 31.08 -5.58 31.71
CA GLY A 14 29.94 -5.84 30.87
C GLY A 14 28.91 -4.74 31.15
N GLN A 15 28.84 -3.74 30.27
CA GLN A 15 27.71 -2.83 30.23
C GLN A 15 26.49 -3.69 29.87
N HIS A 16 25.68 -4.03 30.87
CA HIS A 16 24.35 -4.57 30.62
C HIS A 16 23.61 -3.52 29.80
N ALA A 17 23.44 -3.77 28.51
CA ALA A 17 22.66 -2.92 27.64
C ALA A 17 21.26 -2.79 28.28
N VAL A 18 20.87 -1.57 28.62
CA VAL A 18 19.53 -1.29 29.18
C VAL A 18 18.50 -1.75 28.18
N VAL A 19 17.75 -2.78 28.53
CA VAL A 19 16.63 -3.27 27.73
C VAL A 19 15.45 -2.35 27.98
N GLN A 20 14.91 -1.79 26.91
CA GLN A 20 13.67 -1.01 26.94
C GLN A 20 12.50 -1.93 26.68
N THR A 21 11.36 -1.71 27.34
CA THR A 21 10.15 -2.53 27.17
C THR A 21 9.00 -1.69 26.63
N ALA A 22 8.10 -2.31 25.88
CA ALA A 22 6.83 -1.76 25.43
C ALA A 22 5.79 -2.89 25.37
N ASP A 23 4.52 -2.54 25.18
CA ASP A 23 3.47 -3.54 24.91
C ASP A 23 3.45 -3.90 23.42
N LEU A 24 3.84 -2.94 22.58
CA LEU A 24 3.88 -3.12 21.12
C LEU A 24 5.06 -2.35 20.51
N LEU A 25 5.79 -3.01 19.63
CA LEU A 25 6.82 -2.39 18.78
C LEU A 25 6.35 -2.38 17.32
N VAL A 26 6.50 -1.22 16.65
CA VAL A 26 6.09 -1.05 15.26
C VAL A 26 7.31 -0.64 14.42
N ILE A 27 7.62 -1.38 13.37
CA ILE A 27 8.71 -1.09 12.43
C ILE A 27 8.13 -0.42 11.19
N GLY A 28 8.23 0.90 11.09
CA GLY A 28 7.74 1.75 10.00
C GLY A 28 6.60 2.67 10.45
N ALA A 29 6.76 3.99 10.20
CA ALA A 29 5.82 5.05 10.51
C ALA A 29 5.01 5.52 9.29
N GLY A 30 4.77 4.63 8.31
CA GLY A 30 3.84 4.88 7.20
C GLY A 30 2.39 4.68 7.64
N PRO A 31 1.40 4.83 6.73
CA PRO A 31 -0.03 4.76 7.07
C PRO A 31 -0.42 3.53 7.89
N ALA A 32 0.07 2.35 7.53
CA ALA A 32 -0.22 1.11 8.25
C ALA A 32 0.31 1.12 9.69
N GLY A 33 1.59 1.51 9.87
CA GLY A 33 2.20 1.56 11.20
C GLY A 33 1.60 2.66 12.07
N ALA A 34 1.31 3.83 11.50
CA ALA A 34 0.63 4.91 12.20
C ALA A 34 -0.78 4.51 12.64
N ALA A 35 -1.57 3.87 11.76
CA ALA A 35 -2.90 3.35 12.11
C ALA A 35 -2.85 2.36 13.29
N THR A 36 -1.88 1.44 13.26
CA THR A 36 -1.64 0.51 14.39
C THR A 36 -1.31 1.27 15.67
N ALA A 37 -0.41 2.25 15.59
CA ALA A 37 0.04 3.01 16.74
C ALA A 37 -1.10 3.86 17.34
N ILE A 38 -1.89 4.55 16.50
CA ILE A 38 -3.06 5.32 16.93
C ILE A 38 -4.03 4.42 17.70
N ARG A 39 -4.41 3.30 17.09
CA ARG A 39 -5.44 2.42 17.65
C ARG A 39 -4.98 1.76 18.93
N ALA A 40 -3.75 1.24 18.96
CA ALA A 40 -3.18 0.56 20.12
C ALA A 40 -2.92 1.54 21.29
N ALA A 41 -2.35 2.72 21.03
CA ALA A 41 -2.09 3.72 22.06
C ALA A 41 -3.39 4.28 22.67
N ARG A 42 -4.44 4.54 21.84
CA ARG A 42 -5.77 4.90 22.35
C ARG A 42 -6.42 3.81 23.18
N GLY A 43 -6.07 2.54 22.93
CA GLY A 43 -6.47 1.40 23.75
C GLY A 43 -5.65 1.23 25.05
N GLY A 44 -4.70 2.13 25.33
CA GLY A 44 -3.89 2.16 26.54
C GLY A 44 -2.57 1.38 26.46
N ALA A 45 -2.21 0.81 25.30
CA ALA A 45 -0.94 0.13 25.11
C ALA A 45 0.23 1.12 25.04
N ARG A 46 1.36 0.79 25.67
CA ARG A 46 2.63 1.49 25.43
C ARG A 46 3.21 1.08 24.08
N VAL A 47 3.13 1.97 23.09
CA VAL A 47 3.57 1.73 21.71
C VAL A 47 4.84 2.49 21.40
N VAL A 48 5.82 1.81 20.78
CA VAL A 48 7.02 2.45 20.24
C VAL A 48 7.12 2.16 18.75
N VAL A 49 7.20 3.23 17.95
CA VAL A 49 7.31 3.19 16.49
C VAL A 49 8.73 3.59 16.09
N PHE A 50 9.32 2.83 15.18
CA PHE A 50 10.64 3.12 14.60
C PHE A 50 10.52 3.42 13.12
N ASP A 51 11.07 4.52 12.66
CA ASP A 51 11.25 4.77 11.23
C ASP A 51 12.68 5.20 10.92
N LYS A 52 13.27 4.57 9.89
CA LYS A 52 14.62 4.91 9.42
C LYS A 52 14.71 6.25 8.71
N ALA A 53 13.58 6.78 8.23
CA ALA A 53 13.48 8.08 7.58
C ALA A 53 13.23 9.21 8.58
N PRO A 54 13.49 10.47 8.23
CA PRO A 54 13.07 11.61 9.03
C PRO A 54 11.56 11.83 8.95
N TYR A 55 11.02 12.57 9.92
CA TYR A 55 9.66 13.11 9.87
C TYR A 55 9.44 13.91 8.57
N GLY A 56 8.23 13.85 8.02
CA GLY A 56 7.87 14.60 6.81
C GLY A 56 8.52 14.08 5.53
N ARG A 57 9.05 12.84 5.53
CA ARG A 57 9.55 12.22 4.30
C ARG A 57 8.49 12.10 3.23
N ASP A 58 8.89 12.24 2.00
CA ASP A 58 8.02 11.90 0.88
C ASP A 58 8.13 10.41 0.52
N LYS A 59 6.99 9.82 0.13
CA LYS A 59 6.87 8.44 -0.35
C LYS A 59 6.21 8.43 -1.71
N VAL A 60 6.81 7.74 -2.67
CA VAL A 60 6.24 7.60 -4.01
C VAL A 60 4.84 6.99 -3.95
N CYS A 61 3.85 7.73 -4.43
CA CYS A 61 2.42 7.39 -4.41
C CYS A 61 1.66 8.26 -5.42
N GLY A 62 0.49 7.83 -5.86
CA GLY A 62 -0.47 8.66 -6.59
C GLY A 62 -1.25 9.62 -5.69
N ASP A 63 -1.16 9.45 -4.35
CA ASP A 63 -1.81 10.28 -3.32
C ASP A 63 -3.35 10.19 -3.30
N GLY A 64 -3.95 9.42 -4.20
CA GLY A 64 -5.38 9.19 -4.24
C GLY A 64 -5.85 8.30 -3.09
N LEU A 65 -6.94 8.71 -2.46
CA LEU A 65 -7.65 7.99 -1.40
C LEU A 65 -9.06 7.68 -1.89
N THR A 66 -9.39 6.42 -2.00
CA THR A 66 -10.76 5.98 -2.32
C THR A 66 -11.68 6.14 -1.11
N PRO A 67 -13.01 6.06 -1.29
CA PRO A 67 -13.96 6.06 -0.18
C PRO A 67 -13.63 5.07 0.94
N ARG A 68 -12.99 3.95 0.60
CA ARG A 68 -12.55 2.95 1.58
C ARG A 68 -11.43 3.48 2.47
N ALA A 69 -10.47 4.20 1.90
CA ALA A 69 -9.39 4.81 2.68
C ALA A 69 -9.94 5.93 3.59
N ILE A 70 -10.92 6.73 3.09
CA ILE A 70 -11.60 7.76 3.89
C ILE A 70 -12.33 7.13 5.09
N ALA A 71 -13.06 6.03 4.89
CA ALA A 71 -13.72 5.31 5.99
C ALA A 71 -12.73 4.86 7.08
N ALA A 72 -11.53 4.41 6.69
CA ALA A 72 -10.50 4.03 7.65
C ALA A 72 -9.91 5.23 8.40
N LEU A 73 -9.79 6.41 7.75
CA LEU A 73 -9.40 7.65 8.42
C LEU A 73 -10.46 8.11 9.43
N ASP A 74 -11.75 8.02 9.05
CA ASP A 74 -12.88 8.31 9.95
C ASP A 74 -12.86 7.39 11.19
N GLU A 75 -12.64 6.09 11.01
CA GLU A 75 -12.52 5.12 12.11
C GLU A 75 -11.35 5.46 13.04
N LEU A 76 -10.23 5.93 12.47
CA LEU A 76 -9.07 6.43 13.20
C LEU A 76 -9.27 7.84 13.75
N ARG A 77 -10.38 8.51 13.46
CA ARG A 77 -10.65 9.91 13.83
C ARG A 77 -9.51 10.85 13.45
N ILE A 78 -9.00 10.70 12.24
CA ILE A 78 -8.01 11.60 11.63
C ILE A 78 -8.76 12.55 10.72
N GLY A 79 -8.69 13.85 11.01
CA GLY A 79 -9.24 14.89 10.16
C GLY A 79 -8.47 15.00 8.84
N TYR A 80 -9.20 15.22 7.75
CA TYR A 80 -8.63 15.33 6.40
C TYR A 80 -9.12 16.60 5.66
N ASP A 81 -9.43 17.66 6.40
CA ASP A 81 -9.90 18.94 5.84
C ASP A 81 -8.87 19.59 4.90
N GLU A 82 -7.58 19.24 5.05
CA GLU A 82 -6.50 19.70 4.18
C GLU A 82 -6.37 18.87 2.87
N ALA A 83 -7.06 17.75 2.78
CA ALA A 83 -7.05 16.93 1.57
C ALA A 83 -8.00 17.51 0.52
N HIS A 84 -7.63 17.41 -0.75
CA HIS A 84 -8.51 17.80 -1.83
C HIS A 84 -9.62 16.76 -2.00
N ARG A 85 -10.87 17.15 -1.78
CA ARG A 85 -12.04 16.27 -1.90
C ARG A 85 -12.27 15.86 -3.35
N ILE A 86 -12.60 14.58 -3.55
CA ILE A 86 -12.82 13.96 -4.86
C ILE A 86 -14.20 13.29 -4.86
N GLU A 87 -15.03 13.69 -5.82
CA GLU A 87 -16.41 13.18 -5.96
C GLU A 87 -16.52 11.91 -6.79
N GLY A 88 -15.49 11.57 -7.61
CA GLY A 88 -15.56 10.40 -8.46
C GLY A 88 -14.31 10.10 -9.26
N LEU A 89 -14.49 9.33 -10.34
CA LEU A 89 -13.41 8.88 -11.22
C LEU A 89 -13.78 9.15 -12.68
N ARG A 90 -12.91 9.83 -13.40
CA ARG A 90 -12.93 9.93 -14.86
C ARG A 90 -12.11 8.78 -15.45
N MET A 91 -12.76 7.82 -16.10
CA MET A 91 -12.11 6.71 -16.79
C MET A 91 -11.98 7.00 -18.28
N ILE A 92 -10.77 6.91 -18.80
CA ILE A 92 -10.48 7.09 -20.25
C ILE A 92 -10.00 5.77 -20.83
N ALA A 93 -10.65 5.31 -21.87
CA ALA A 93 -10.21 4.16 -22.68
C ALA A 93 -10.37 4.46 -24.16
N ASN A 94 -9.28 4.55 -24.89
CA ASN A 94 -9.20 4.99 -26.28
C ASN A 94 -9.81 6.42 -26.45
N ARG A 95 -10.90 6.54 -27.22
CA ARG A 95 -11.63 7.79 -27.45
C ARG A 95 -12.87 7.95 -26.57
N THR A 96 -13.11 6.98 -25.68
CA THR A 96 -14.27 7.00 -24.80
C THR A 96 -13.82 7.44 -23.41
N HIS A 97 -14.54 8.37 -22.82
CA HIS A 97 -14.39 8.71 -21.42
C HIS A 97 -15.73 8.56 -20.70
N ARG A 98 -15.66 8.29 -19.40
CA ARG A 98 -16.80 8.22 -18.49
C ARG A 98 -16.44 8.93 -17.20
N GLU A 99 -17.29 9.84 -16.79
CA GLU A 99 -17.24 10.47 -15.46
C GLU A 99 -18.28 9.80 -14.58
N LEU A 100 -17.88 9.31 -13.45
CA LEU A 100 -18.68 8.51 -12.57
C LEU A 100 -18.46 8.95 -11.14
N ASP A 101 -19.51 9.34 -10.48
CA ASP A 101 -19.48 9.66 -9.06
C ASP A 101 -19.24 8.41 -8.22
N TRP A 102 -18.64 8.57 -7.05
CA TRP A 102 -18.55 7.49 -6.09
C TRP A 102 -19.95 7.03 -5.69
N PRO A 103 -20.19 5.70 -5.56
CA PRO A 103 -21.52 5.19 -5.29
C PRO A 103 -21.97 5.58 -3.88
N SER A 104 -23.13 6.21 -3.77
CA SER A 104 -23.79 6.49 -2.51
C SER A 104 -24.50 5.25 -1.95
N GLY A 105 -24.81 5.26 -0.65
CA GLY A 105 -25.55 4.18 0.02
C GLY A 105 -24.78 2.87 0.18
N THR A 106 -23.47 2.90 0.04
CA THR A 106 -22.55 1.80 0.39
C THR A 106 -22.15 1.93 1.87
N ARG A 107 -21.33 0.99 2.35
CA ARG A 107 -20.72 1.09 3.69
C ARG A 107 -19.59 2.11 3.76
N PHE A 108 -19.19 2.68 2.63
CA PHE A 108 -18.14 3.68 2.52
C PHE A 108 -18.73 5.06 2.25
N PRO A 109 -18.03 6.17 2.57
CA PRO A 109 -18.40 7.51 2.15
C PRO A 109 -18.61 7.62 0.64
N ASP A 110 -19.33 8.64 0.20
CA ASP A 110 -19.59 8.93 -1.21
C ASP A 110 -18.53 9.86 -1.84
N HIS A 111 -17.36 9.92 -1.23
CA HIS A 111 -16.24 10.73 -1.70
C HIS A 111 -14.91 10.05 -1.41
N GLY A 112 -13.92 10.44 -2.19
CA GLY A 112 -12.52 10.17 -1.97
C GLY A 112 -11.75 11.45 -1.67
N ALA A 113 -10.43 11.40 -1.74
CA ALA A 113 -9.57 12.57 -1.65
C ALA A 113 -8.25 12.37 -2.40
N VAL A 114 -7.57 13.47 -2.69
CA VAL A 114 -6.14 13.48 -2.99
C VAL A 114 -5.42 14.16 -1.83
N TRP A 115 -4.51 13.44 -1.21
CA TRP A 115 -3.75 13.96 -0.09
C TRP A 115 -2.27 13.59 -0.24
N PRO A 116 -1.40 14.55 -0.60
CA PRO A 116 0.01 14.28 -0.79
C PRO A 116 0.62 13.55 0.40
N ARG A 117 1.33 12.44 0.13
CA ARG A 117 1.83 11.50 1.14
C ARG A 117 2.61 12.17 2.26
N ARG A 118 3.30 13.27 1.97
CA ARG A 118 4.00 14.02 3.01
C ARG A 118 3.05 14.55 4.08
N ARG A 119 1.87 15.05 3.67
CA ARG A 119 0.84 15.58 4.59
C ARG A 119 0.05 14.46 5.24
N LEU A 120 -0.40 13.47 4.46
CA LEU A 120 -1.13 12.30 4.99
C LEU A 120 -0.31 11.55 6.05
N ASP A 121 0.95 11.22 5.73
CA ASP A 121 1.80 10.47 6.66
C ASP A 121 2.09 11.31 7.94
N ALA A 122 2.24 12.63 7.81
CA ALA A 122 2.39 13.54 8.95
C ALA A 122 1.13 13.53 9.83
N ALA A 123 -0.05 13.77 9.27
CA ALA A 123 -1.31 13.77 10.02
C ALA A 123 -1.55 12.46 10.78
N LEU A 124 -1.26 11.33 10.14
CA LEU A 124 -1.39 10.02 10.78
C LEU A 124 -0.42 9.82 11.94
N ILE A 125 0.85 10.20 11.76
CA ILE A 125 1.85 9.97 12.81
C ILE A 125 1.74 10.99 13.95
N ASP A 126 1.28 12.20 13.66
CA ASP A 126 0.96 13.20 14.68
C ASP A 126 -0.21 12.70 15.54
N GLY A 127 -1.26 12.15 14.91
CA GLY A 127 -2.35 11.48 15.61
C GLY A 127 -1.89 10.29 16.46
N ALA A 128 -0.85 9.56 16.04
CA ALA A 128 -0.23 8.50 16.87
C ALA A 128 0.51 9.07 18.08
N SER A 129 1.25 10.18 17.90
CA SER A 129 1.94 10.87 19.01
C SER A 129 0.94 11.47 19.99
N GLU A 130 -0.13 12.08 19.51
CA GLU A 130 -1.22 12.61 20.34
C GLU A 130 -1.94 11.50 21.13
N ALA A 131 -2.04 10.30 20.57
CA ALA A 131 -2.56 9.12 21.25
C ALA A 131 -1.59 8.56 22.31
N GLY A 132 -0.35 9.04 22.39
CA GLY A 132 0.66 8.64 23.37
C GLY A 132 1.70 7.63 22.85
N ALA A 133 1.76 7.35 21.54
CA ALA A 133 2.82 6.52 20.99
C ALA A 133 4.17 7.28 20.97
N GLU A 134 5.25 6.58 21.30
CA GLU A 134 6.62 7.09 21.17
C GLU A 134 7.13 6.84 19.76
N ILE A 135 7.58 7.89 19.05
CA ILE A 135 8.06 7.77 17.67
C ILE A 135 9.57 8.05 17.61
N LEU A 136 10.34 7.08 17.14
CA LEU A 136 11.79 7.18 17.00
C LEU A 136 12.18 7.30 15.52
N TRP A 137 12.39 8.53 15.08
CA TRP A 137 12.80 8.87 13.72
C TRP A 137 14.29 8.58 13.47
N GLN A 138 14.67 8.43 12.18
CA GLN A 138 16.03 8.15 11.74
C GLN A 138 16.63 6.93 12.47
N THR A 139 15.78 5.98 12.83
CA THR A 139 16.13 4.83 13.65
C THR A 139 15.71 3.54 12.94
N GLU A 140 16.67 2.88 12.33
CA GLU A 140 16.41 1.56 11.72
C GLU A 140 16.24 0.53 12.83
N ALA A 141 15.15 -0.25 12.76
CA ALA A 141 14.84 -1.33 13.66
C ALA A 141 14.88 -2.69 12.95
N LEU A 142 15.57 -3.64 13.55
CA LEU A 142 15.66 -5.01 13.05
C LEU A 142 15.14 -5.99 14.10
N PRO A 143 14.30 -6.97 13.72
CA PRO A 143 13.78 -7.98 14.63
C PRO A 143 14.88 -8.75 15.36
N VAL A 144 14.69 -9.01 16.64
CA VAL A 144 15.52 -9.89 17.47
C VAL A 144 14.76 -11.20 17.69
N LEU A 145 15.39 -12.30 17.34
CA LEU A 145 14.81 -13.63 17.49
C LEU A 145 15.43 -14.37 18.68
N ASP A 146 14.56 -15.12 19.36
CA ASP A 146 14.92 -16.17 20.31
C ASP A 146 14.29 -17.48 19.75
N GLY A 147 15.12 -18.36 19.23
CA GLY A 147 14.64 -19.45 18.37
C GLY A 147 13.94 -18.93 17.12
N ASP A 148 12.68 -19.28 16.95
CA ASP A 148 11.80 -18.83 15.85
C ASP A 148 10.90 -17.64 16.25
N ARG A 149 10.91 -17.25 17.55
CA ARG A 149 10.09 -16.18 18.09
C ARG A 149 10.79 -14.83 17.98
N VAL A 150 10.07 -13.81 17.50
CA VAL A 150 10.49 -12.42 17.64
C VAL A 150 10.17 -11.97 19.07
N VAL A 151 11.22 -11.57 19.81
CA VAL A 151 11.11 -11.10 21.20
C VAL A 151 11.25 -9.59 21.32
N GLY A 152 11.48 -8.90 20.22
CA GLY A 152 11.65 -7.46 20.17
C GLY A 152 12.46 -6.99 18.97
N VAL A 153 13.08 -5.82 19.08
CA VAL A 153 13.91 -5.22 18.02
C VAL A 153 15.23 -4.68 18.57
N LYS A 154 16.23 -4.61 17.70
CA LYS A 154 17.45 -3.84 17.91
C LYS A 154 17.33 -2.54 17.10
N ALA A 155 17.37 -1.40 17.78
CA ALA A 155 17.19 -0.08 17.17
C ALA A 155 18.02 0.97 17.94
N GLY A 156 18.69 1.89 17.22
CA GLY A 156 19.50 2.95 17.83
C GLY A 156 20.58 2.45 18.79
N GLY A 157 21.17 1.27 18.52
CA GLY A 157 22.17 0.64 19.40
C GLY A 157 21.60 0.00 20.68
N ARG A 158 20.28 0.07 20.91
CA ARG A 158 19.58 -0.47 22.08
C ARG A 158 18.73 -1.68 21.70
N ARG A 159 18.39 -2.49 22.70
CA ARG A 159 17.44 -3.60 22.60
C ARG A 159 16.10 -3.15 23.20
N TRP A 160 15.04 -3.39 22.44
CA TRP A 160 13.65 -3.16 22.81
C TRP A 160 12.94 -4.50 22.83
N GLU A 161 12.13 -4.75 23.84
CA GLU A 161 11.37 -5.99 23.99
C GLU A 161 9.88 -5.69 24.10
N ALA A 162 9.07 -6.53 23.47
CA ALA A 162 7.62 -6.51 23.56
C ALA A 162 7.04 -7.90 23.28
N PRO A 163 5.81 -8.18 23.77
CA PRO A 163 5.07 -9.40 23.43
C PRO A 163 4.85 -9.57 21.93
N LEU A 164 4.67 -8.45 21.19
CA LEU A 164 4.46 -8.45 19.74
C LEU A 164 5.26 -7.34 19.03
N THR A 165 5.75 -7.65 17.84
CA THR A 165 6.35 -6.70 16.90
C THR A 165 5.53 -6.66 15.61
N VAL A 166 5.11 -5.45 15.19
CA VAL A 166 4.41 -5.22 13.93
C VAL A 166 5.40 -4.75 12.87
N LEU A 167 5.47 -5.48 11.76
CA LEU A 167 6.26 -5.12 10.59
C LEU A 167 5.41 -4.29 9.62
N ALA A 168 5.61 -2.97 9.63
CA ALA A 168 4.94 -1.98 8.80
C ALA A 168 5.91 -1.25 7.86
N ALA A 169 7.06 -1.86 7.54
CA ALA A 169 8.18 -1.23 6.84
C ALA A 169 7.93 -0.96 5.33
N GLY A 170 6.73 -1.22 4.83
CA GLY A 170 6.37 -1.05 3.42
C GLY A 170 6.96 -2.15 2.54
N ALA A 171 7.41 -1.80 1.32
CA ALA A 171 8.02 -2.78 0.42
C ALA A 171 9.19 -3.51 1.09
N PRO A 172 9.41 -4.80 0.82
CA PRO A 172 10.31 -5.66 1.56
C PRO A 172 11.72 -5.10 1.71
N GLY A 173 12.13 -4.88 2.95
CA GLY A 173 13.46 -4.43 3.36
C GLY A 173 14.19 -5.49 4.22
N ALA A 174 15.21 -5.06 4.96
CA ALA A 174 16.03 -5.97 5.79
C ALA A 174 15.20 -6.69 6.87
N ALA A 175 14.26 -6.01 7.52
CA ALA A 175 13.38 -6.61 8.53
C ALA A 175 12.48 -7.69 7.91
N ALA A 176 11.89 -7.44 6.74
CA ALA A 176 11.05 -8.40 6.05
C ALA A 176 11.83 -9.66 5.63
N ARG A 177 13.03 -9.48 5.06
CA ARG A 177 13.90 -10.62 4.72
C ARG A 177 14.23 -11.48 5.94
N ARG A 178 14.52 -10.84 7.06
CA ARG A 178 14.86 -11.55 8.32
C ARG A 178 13.71 -12.42 8.82
N LEU A 179 12.47 -12.05 8.52
CA LEU A 179 11.25 -12.76 8.95
C LEU A 179 10.65 -13.66 7.85
N GLY A 180 11.23 -13.68 6.65
CA GLY A 180 10.67 -14.39 5.51
C GLY A 180 9.37 -13.77 4.98
N ALA A 181 9.11 -12.49 5.28
CA ALA A 181 7.97 -11.73 4.79
C ALA A 181 8.30 -11.09 3.42
N GLU A 182 8.80 -11.90 2.49
CA GLU A 182 9.15 -11.46 1.16
C GLU A 182 8.03 -11.78 0.16
N ARG A 183 8.07 -11.14 -1.00
CA ARG A 183 7.12 -11.40 -2.08
C ARG A 183 7.27 -12.85 -2.59
N ILE A 184 6.15 -13.50 -2.91
CA ILE A 184 6.13 -14.80 -3.59
C ILE A 184 6.69 -14.60 -5.02
N GLY A 185 7.71 -15.36 -5.39
CA GLY A 185 8.49 -15.16 -6.62
C GLY A 185 7.66 -15.09 -7.90
N ASP A 186 6.69 -15.99 -8.05
CA ASP A 186 5.88 -16.13 -9.27
C ASP A 186 4.59 -15.30 -9.26
N GLU A 187 4.28 -14.64 -8.14
CA GLU A 187 3.11 -13.77 -8.06
C GLU A 187 3.36 -12.41 -8.71
N PRO A 188 2.29 -11.75 -9.24
CA PRO A 188 2.40 -10.45 -9.85
C PRO A 188 2.84 -9.37 -8.87
N PHE A 189 3.42 -8.31 -9.41
CA PHE A 189 3.67 -7.05 -8.72
C PHE A 189 3.49 -5.90 -9.69
N GLY A 190 3.25 -4.71 -9.18
CA GLY A 190 3.22 -3.49 -9.96
C GLY A 190 4.55 -2.73 -9.90
N LEU A 191 4.84 -1.97 -10.96
CA LEU A 191 5.78 -0.86 -10.93
C LEU A 191 5.04 0.40 -11.30
N ALA A 192 5.26 1.46 -10.53
CA ALA A 192 4.69 2.77 -10.78
C ALA A 192 5.79 3.82 -10.77
N ILE A 193 5.64 4.84 -11.60
CA ILE A 193 6.49 6.05 -11.60
C ILE A 193 5.59 7.27 -11.57
N ARG A 194 5.96 8.29 -10.81
CA ARG A 194 5.20 9.53 -10.71
C ARG A 194 6.07 10.76 -10.49
N THR A 195 5.49 11.89 -10.78
CA THR A 195 5.99 13.21 -10.43
C THR A 195 4.81 14.16 -10.16
N TYR A 196 5.08 15.41 -9.81
CA TYR A 196 4.09 16.48 -9.77
C TYR A 196 4.35 17.48 -10.89
N ALA A 197 3.27 18.11 -11.37
CA ALA A 197 3.33 19.20 -12.31
C ALA A 197 2.33 20.30 -11.89
N GLU A 198 2.57 21.54 -12.27
CA GLU A 198 1.57 22.61 -12.15
C GLU A 198 0.44 22.39 -13.15
N SER A 199 -0.79 22.69 -12.74
CA SER A 199 -1.94 22.67 -13.64
C SER A 199 -3.04 23.61 -13.14
N PRO A 200 -3.68 24.38 -14.02
CA PRO A 200 -4.87 25.16 -13.65
C PRO A 200 -6.06 24.25 -13.28
N ARG A 201 -5.99 22.96 -13.62
CA ARG A 201 -6.99 21.94 -13.24
C ARG A 201 -6.68 21.24 -11.92
N HIS A 202 -5.81 21.80 -11.09
CA HIS A 202 -5.48 21.26 -9.77
C HIS A 202 -6.67 21.10 -8.83
N ALA A 203 -7.76 21.79 -9.09
CA ALA A 203 -9.01 21.74 -8.32
C ALA A 203 -10.14 20.96 -9.01
N ASP A 204 -9.84 20.17 -10.07
CA ASP A 204 -10.80 19.21 -10.65
C ASP A 204 -11.24 18.23 -9.55
N ASP A 205 -12.52 17.92 -9.46
CA ASP A 205 -13.12 17.09 -8.41
C ASP A 205 -13.16 15.60 -8.74
N LEU A 206 -12.56 15.19 -9.87
CA LEU A 206 -12.46 13.80 -10.29
C LEU A 206 -11.01 13.32 -10.33
N LEU A 207 -10.76 12.11 -9.85
CA LEU A 207 -9.56 11.37 -10.25
C LEU A 207 -9.66 11.06 -11.74
N GLU A 208 -8.55 11.10 -12.46
CA GLU A 208 -8.54 10.63 -13.85
C GLU A 208 -7.64 9.41 -14.00
N ALA A 209 -8.16 8.33 -14.62
CA ALA A 209 -7.44 7.12 -14.95
C ALA A 209 -7.52 6.83 -16.46
N CYS A 210 -6.39 6.91 -17.14
CA CYS A 210 -6.24 6.50 -18.52
C CYS A 210 -5.88 5.02 -18.58
N LEU A 211 -6.83 4.18 -18.96
CA LEU A 211 -6.71 2.73 -19.02
C LEU A 211 -6.04 2.22 -20.32
N THR A 212 -5.81 3.10 -21.29
CA THR A 212 -5.15 2.77 -22.55
C THR A 212 -3.76 3.36 -22.56
N LEU A 213 -2.79 2.58 -22.09
CA LEU A 213 -1.38 2.91 -22.19
C LEU A 213 -0.73 2.04 -23.26
N GLU A 214 0.21 2.64 -24.01
CA GLU A 214 1.07 1.94 -24.95
C GLU A 214 2.53 2.30 -24.68
N ASP A 215 3.41 1.32 -24.85
CA ASP A 215 4.85 1.57 -24.79
C ASP A 215 5.32 2.30 -26.07
N GLU A 216 6.60 2.63 -26.15
CA GLU A 216 7.25 3.31 -27.28
C GLU A 216 7.13 2.54 -28.61
N HIS A 217 6.70 1.29 -28.59
CA HIS A 217 6.47 0.42 -29.75
C HIS A 217 4.99 0.23 -30.09
N GLY A 218 4.07 0.94 -29.39
CA GLY A 218 2.63 0.78 -29.54
C GLY A 218 2.09 -0.52 -28.92
N THR A 219 2.83 -1.17 -28.03
CA THR A 219 2.35 -2.37 -27.33
C THR A 219 1.50 -1.96 -26.13
N PRO A 220 0.28 -2.49 -26.00
CA PRO A 220 -0.57 -2.20 -24.86
C PRO A 220 0.09 -2.62 -23.54
N VAL A 221 0.09 -1.71 -22.59
CA VAL A 221 0.63 -1.92 -21.24
C VAL A 221 -0.53 -2.23 -20.29
N PRO A 222 -0.55 -3.40 -19.61
CA PRO A 222 -1.53 -3.68 -18.57
C PRO A 222 -1.23 -2.83 -17.33
N GLY A 223 -2.01 -1.79 -17.17
CA GLY A 223 -1.84 -0.75 -16.17
C GLY A 223 -2.68 0.46 -16.53
N TYR A 224 -2.34 1.60 -15.95
CA TYR A 224 -3.00 2.86 -16.28
C TYR A 224 -2.10 4.05 -16.00
N GLY A 225 -2.39 5.17 -16.70
CA GLY A 225 -1.87 6.49 -16.36
C GLY A 225 -2.88 7.24 -15.52
N TRP A 226 -2.41 8.10 -14.63
CA TRP A 226 -3.29 8.89 -13.79
C TRP A 226 -2.93 10.36 -13.75
N MET A 227 -3.98 11.17 -13.54
CA MET A 227 -3.91 12.57 -13.19
C MET A 227 -4.77 12.77 -11.93
N PHE A 228 -4.13 13.08 -10.81
CA PHE A 228 -4.80 13.27 -9.53
C PHE A 228 -4.58 14.70 -9.04
N PRO A 229 -5.64 15.54 -9.06
CA PRO A 229 -5.57 16.94 -8.66
C PRO A 229 -5.36 17.06 -7.15
N ALA A 230 -4.36 17.85 -6.72
CA ALA A 230 -4.01 17.97 -5.31
C ALA A 230 -4.64 19.17 -4.59
N GLY A 231 -5.38 20.02 -5.30
CA GLY A 231 -6.04 21.20 -4.73
C GLY A 231 -5.15 22.41 -4.49
N ASP A 232 -3.83 22.24 -4.56
CA ASP A 232 -2.82 23.21 -4.13
C ASP A 232 -2.02 23.86 -5.29
N GLY A 233 -2.56 23.87 -6.49
CA GLY A 233 -1.88 24.34 -7.71
C GLY A 233 -1.21 23.22 -8.48
N THR A 234 -1.14 22.01 -7.92
CA THR A 234 -0.41 20.88 -8.48
C THR A 234 -1.30 19.69 -8.79
N VAL A 235 -0.82 18.85 -9.68
CA VAL A 235 -1.39 17.53 -9.97
C VAL A 235 -0.32 16.45 -9.85
N ASN A 236 -0.68 15.30 -9.29
CA ASN A 236 0.14 14.11 -9.30
C ASN A 236 -0.08 13.37 -10.62
N ILE A 237 0.95 13.31 -11.45
CA ILE A 237 0.95 12.59 -12.72
C ILE A 237 1.81 11.34 -12.62
N GLY A 238 1.30 10.23 -13.11
CA GLY A 238 2.09 9.00 -13.14
C GLY A 238 1.52 7.90 -14.02
N VAL A 239 2.29 6.84 -14.11
CA VAL A 239 1.92 5.62 -14.81
C VAL A 239 2.29 4.39 -13.99
N GLY A 240 1.45 3.37 -14.06
CA GLY A 240 1.72 2.07 -13.44
C GLY A 240 1.60 0.94 -14.45
N ALA A 241 2.40 -0.11 -14.27
CA ALA A 241 2.37 -1.32 -15.10
C ALA A 241 2.49 -2.58 -14.25
N LEU A 242 1.80 -3.65 -14.68
CA LEU A 242 1.85 -4.97 -14.05
C LEU A 242 2.98 -5.82 -14.63
N SER A 243 3.65 -6.55 -13.75
CA SER A 243 4.74 -7.47 -14.12
C SER A 243 4.29 -8.65 -14.98
N THR A 244 2.99 -8.83 -15.16
CA THR A 244 2.38 -9.88 -16.01
C THR A 244 2.48 -9.58 -17.51
N MET A 245 2.84 -8.36 -17.88
CA MET A 245 3.05 -7.93 -19.25
C MET A 245 4.15 -8.74 -19.94
N LYS A 246 3.89 -9.19 -21.17
CA LYS A 246 4.94 -9.76 -22.01
C LYS A 246 6.01 -8.72 -22.31
N GLY A 247 7.28 -9.05 -22.02
CA GLY A 247 8.38 -8.11 -22.22
C GLY A 247 8.57 -7.09 -21.09
N PHE A 248 7.90 -7.25 -19.97
CA PHE A 248 7.98 -6.36 -18.81
C PHE A 248 9.41 -5.94 -18.41
N LYS A 249 10.39 -6.85 -18.49
CA LYS A 249 11.81 -6.54 -18.18
C LYS A 249 12.43 -5.48 -19.10
N LYS A 250 11.83 -5.24 -20.27
CA LYS A 250 12.30 -4.25 -21.26
C LYS A 250 11.54 -2.93 -21.16
N LEU A 251 10.48 -2.86 -20.34
CA LEU A 251 9.67 -1.67 -20.19
C LEU A 251 10.47 -0.54 -19.53
N ASN A 252 10.56 0.59 -20.22
CA ASN A 252 11.12 1.82 -19.69
C ASN A 252 10.01 2.70 -19.11
N LEU A 253 9.95 2.78 -17.78
CA LEU A 253 8.91 3.57 -17.11
C LEU A 253 9.04 5.07 -17.37
N ASN A 254 10.27 5.60 -17.57
CA ASN A 254 10.44 7.03 -17.89
C ASN A 254 9.86 7.32 -19.28
N SER A 255 10.18 6.49 -20.29
CA SER A 255 9.60 6.64 -21.63
C SER A 255 8.06 6.50 -21.60
N LEU A 256 7.52 5.58 -20.79
CA LEU A 256 6.08 5.42 -20.63
C LEU A 256 5.43 6.67 -19.98
N LEU A 257 6.06 7.26 -18.96
CA LEU A 257 5.59 8.48 -18.32
C LEU A 257 5.64 9.68 -19.29
N GLU A 258 6.71 9.81 -20.07
CA GLU A 258 6.83 10.88 -21.08
C GLU A 258 5.78 10.74 -22.19
N SER A 259 5.51 9.51 -22.65
CA SER A 259 4.46 9.24 -23.62
C SER A 259 3.09 9.63 -23.05
N TYR A 260 2.81 9.28 -21.80
CA TYR A 260 1.57 9.64 -21.14
C TYR A 260 1.47 11.14 -20.90
N HIS A 261 2.55 11.78 -20.45
CA HIS A 261 2.60 13.25 -20.30
C HIS A 261 2.27 13.94 -21.61
N GLY A 262 2.86 13.50 -22.74
CA GLY A 262 2.55 14.06 -24.05
C GLY A 262 1.07 13.91 -24.42
N LEU A 263 0.42 12.82 -24.02
CA LEU A 263 -0.99 12.58 -24.28
C LEU A 263 -1.92 13.52 -23.50
N VAL A 264 -1.59 13.84 -22.24
CA VAL A 264 -2.46 14.61 -21.34
C VAL A 264 -2.07 16.08 -21.19
N LYS A 265 -0.89 16.47 -21.67
CA LYS A 265 -0.32 17.82 -21.49
C LYS A 265 -1.27 18.94 -21.87
N GLU A 266 -1.91 18.87 -23.04
CA GLU A 266 -2.81 19.90 -23.53
C GLU A 266 -4.11 19.96 -22.73
N SER A 267 -4.74 18.79 -22.49
CA SER A 267 -6.04 18.70 -21.78
C SER A 267 -5.95 19.13 -20.31
N TRP A 268 -4.78 18.96 -19.70
CA TRP A 268 -4.50 19.37 -18.33
C TRP A 268 -3.74 20.69 -18.23
N SER A 269 -3.35 21.30 -19.37
CA SER A 269 -2.51 22.51 -19.42
C SER A 269 -1.29 22.39 -18.49
N LEU A 270 -0.57 21.26 -18.60
CA LEU A 270 0.52 20.92 -17.69
C LEU A 270 1.70 21.86 -17.86
N GLY A 271 2.16 22.42 -16.76
CA GLY A 271 3.46 23.06 -16.60
C GLY A 271 4.62 22.04 -16.54
N PRO A 272 5.82 22.52 -16.23
CA PRO A 272 6.97 21.64 -16.05
C PRO A 272 6.81 20.72 -14.85
N TYR A 273 7.55 19.61 -14.84
CA TYR A 273 7.67 18.77 -13.66
C TYR A 273 8.30 19.55 -12.51
N LEU A 274 7.68 19.46 -11.34
CA LEU A 274 8.15 20.13 -10.12
C LEU A 274 9.26 19.35 -9.41
N GLU A 275 9.36 18.07 -9.68
CA GLU A 275 10.41 17.20 -9.14
C GLU A 275 10.81 16.11 -10.13
N ARG A 276 11.95 15.47 -9.89
CA ARG A 276 12.40 14.35 -10.69
C ARG A 276 11.45 13.16 -10.50
N PRO A 277 10.98 12.51 -11.60
CA PRO A 277 10.16 11.30 -11.50
C PRO A 277 10.82 10.21 -10.67
N ARG A 278 10.02 9.57 -9.81
CA ARG A 278 10.49 8.48 -8.94
C ARG A 278 9.61 7.27 -9.09
N ALA A 279 10.25 6.09 -9.18
CA ALA A 279 9.58 4.82 -9.32
C ALA A 279 9.52 4.03 -8.02
N TRP A 280 8.48 3.22 -7.87
CA TRP A 280 8.29 2.35 -6.72
C TRP A 280 7.66 1.02 -7.13
N ARG A 281 8.02 -0.04 -6.39
CA ARG A 281 7.43 -1.37 -6.55
C ARG A 281 6.22 -1.51 -5.62
N LEU A 282 5.14 -2.06 -6.16
CA LEU A 282 3.90 -2.36 -5.45
C LEU A 282 3.84 -3.86 -5.15
N PRO A 283 4.07 -4.29 -3.90
CA PRO A 283 4.04 -5.70 -3.52
C PRO A 283 2.60 -6.20 -3.41
N MET A 284 2.23 -7.20 -4.21
CA MET A 284 0.87 -7.76 -4.28
C MET A 284 0.79 -9.16 -3.66
N SER A 285 1.83 -9.59 -2.96
CA SER A 285 1.89 -10.87 -2.25
C SER A 285 3.01 -10.87 -1.21
N ALA A 286 2.87 -11.72 -0.18
CA ALA A 286 3.92 -12.02 0.77
C ALA A 286 3.94 -13.51 1.08
N GLN A 287 5.14 -14.09 1.30
CA GLN A 287 5.29 -15.50 1.65
C GLN A 287 4.80 -15.79 3.07
N ARG A 288 5.05 -14.87 3.99
CA ARG A 288 4.63 -14.96 5.39
C ARG A 288 4.12 -13.59 5.84
N ARG A 289 2.99 -13.57 6.52
CA ARG A 289 2.39 -12.37 7.12
C ARG A 289 2.46 -12.38 8.65
N HIS A 290 2.82 -13.52 9.23
CA HIS A 290 2.91 -13.69 10.67
C HIS A 290 3.93 -14.77 11.07
N GLY A 291 4.24 -14.81 12.34
CA GLY A 291 5.01 -15.85 13.01
C GLY A 291 5.07 -15.57 14.51
N PRO A 292 5.68 -16.44 15.30
CA PRO A 292 5.73 -16.28 16.74
C PRO A 292 6.28 -14.89 17.13
N GLY A 293 5.43 -14.09 17.80
CA GLY A 293 5.78 -12.75 18.27
C GLY A 293 5.80 -11.64 17.22
N TRP A 294 5.28 -11.86 16.01
CA TRP A 294 5.22 -10.81 15.00
C TRP A 294 4.08 -10.98 13.98
N VAL A 295 3.66 -9.85 13.39
CA VAL A 295 2.78 -9.77 12.21
C VAL A 295 3.31 -8.74 11.21
N ALA A 296 3.05 -8.94 9.92
CA ALA A 296 3.29 -7.95 8.86
C ALA A 296 1.96 -7.34 8.41
N ILE A 297 1.96 -6.02 8.13
CA ILE A 297 0.78 -5.25 7.74
C ILE A 297 1.04 -4.41 6.49
N GLY A 298 -0.02 -4.01 5.79
CA GLY A 298 0.06 -3.19 4.58
C GLY A 298 0.97 -3.79 3.50
N ASP A 299 1.78 -2.97 2.87
CA ASP A 299 2.72 -3.39 1.80
C ASP A 299 3.68 -4.50 2.27
N ALA A 300 4.06 -4.51 3.56
CA ALA A 300 4.94 -5.56 4.10
C ALA A 300 4.25 -6.93 4.13
N ALA A 301 2.93 -6.96 4.19
CA ALA A 301 2.10 -8.16 4.07
C ALA A 301 1.65 -8.44 2.62
N GLY A 302 2.11 -7.66 1.64
CA GLY A 302 1.69 -7.77 0.25
C GLY A 302 0.24 -7.37 0.00
N LEU A 303 -0.33 -6.52 0.85
CA LEU A 303 -1.71 -6.06 0.79
C LEU A 303 -1.84 -4.84 -0.12
N VAL A 304 -1.51 -5.01 -1.39
CA VAL A 304 -1.73 -4.03 -2.45
C VAL A 304 -2.68 -4.63 -3.47
N ASN A 305 -3.72 -3.91 -3.82
CA ASN A 305 -4.72 -4.34 -4.79
C ASN A 305 -4.09 -4.54 -6.19
N PRO A 306 -4.14 -5.76 -6.74
CA PRO A 306 -3.54 -6.03 -8.05
C PRO A 306 -4.28 -5.38 -9.24
N MET A 307 -5.50 -4.87 -9.03
CA MET A 307 -6.30 -4.28 -10.09
C MET A 307 -6.06 -2.78 -10.29
N ASN A 308 -5.79 -2.05 -9.19
CA ASN A 308 -5.61 -0.59 -9.24
C ASN A 308 -4.30 -0.10 -8.59
N GLY A 309 -3.56 -0.96 -7.87
CA GLY A 309 -2.33 -0.58 -7.18
C GLY A 309 -2.53 0.13 -5.84
N GLU A 310 -3.76 0.22 -5.33
CA GLU A 310 -4.08 0.83 -4.04
C GLU A 310 -3.58 -0.05 -2.88
N GLY A 311 -3.06 0.58 -1.84
CA GLY A 311 -2.55 -0.11 -0.65
C GLY A 311 -2.68 0.69 0.63
N ILE A 312 -3.07 1.98 0.55
CA ILE A 312 -3.22 2.83 1.75
C ILE A 312 -4.37 2.33 2.60
N ASP A 313 -5.52 2.08 1.99
CA ASP A 313 -6.72 1.53 2.63
C ASP A 313 -6.45 0.19 3.32
N TYR A 314 -5.85 -0.77 2.61
CA TYR A 314 -5.43 -2.05 3.19
C TYR A 314 -4.41 -1.87 4.32
N GLY A 315 -3.50 -0.89 4.16
CA GLY A 315 -2.53 -0.54 5.18
C GLY A 315 -3.21 -0.07 6.46
N LEU A 316 -4.14 0.89 6.36
CA LEU A 316 -4.90 1.43 7.48
C LEU A 316 -5.74 0.33 8.15
N GLU A 317 -6.56 -0.40 7.38
CA GLU A 317 -7.43 -1.46 7.91
C GLU A 317 -6.63 -2.61 8.56
N SER A 318 -5.55 -3.08 7.92
CA SER A 318 -4.72 -4.14 8.51
C SER A 318 -4.02 -3.69 9.78
N GLY A 319 -3.66 -2.40 9.86
CA GLY A 319 -3.11 -1.78 11.06
C GLY A 319 -4.12 -1.72 12.21
N ILE A 320 -5.37 -1.35 11.94
CA ILE A 320 -6.47 -1.34 12.91
C ILE A 320 -6.72 -2.76 13.42
N ILE A 321 -6.86 -3.75 12.51
CA ILE A 321 -7.07 -5.16 12.88
C ILE A 321 -5.95 -5.68 13.78
N ALA A 322 -4.68 -5.40 13.43
CA ALA A 322 -3.54 -5.82 14.23
C ALA A 322 -3.59 -5.22 15.65
N ALA A 323 -3.91 -3.92 15.75
CA ALA A 323 -4.00 -3.23 17.02
C ALA A 323 -5.12 -3.76 17.92
N ASP A 324 -6.32 -4.00 17.37
CA ASP A 324 -7.45 -4.54 18.12
C ASP A 324 -7.15 -5.93 18.68
N LEU A 325 -6.49 -6.78 17.90
CA LEU A 325 -6.09 -8.11 18.35
C LEU A 325 -5.00 -8.07 19.43
N VAL A 326 -4.03 -7.14 19.31
CA VAL A 326 -2.99 -6.95 20.34
C VAL A 326 -3.60 -6.50 21.66
N LEU A 327 -4.57 -5.60 21.63
CA LEU A 327 -5.25 -5.11 22.83
C LEU A 327 -6.06 -6.21 23.52
N ASP A 328 -6.57 -7.18 22.78
CA ASP A 328 -7.29 -8.32 23.34
C ASP A 328 -6.32 -9.36 23.93
N ASP A 329 -5.40 -9.90 23.12
CA ASP A 329 -4.40 -10.86 23.56
C ASP A 329 -3.17 -10.89 22.60
N PRO A 330 -2.05 -10.30 22.99
CA PRO A 330 -0.84 -10.29 22.17
C PRO A 330 -0.31 -11.69 21.83
N ALA A 331 -0.55 -12.69 22.68
CA ALA A 331 0.02 -14.03 22.49
C ALA A 331 -0.66 -14.79 21.34
N THR A 332 -1.96 -14.61 21.17
CA THR A 332 -2.76 -15.25 20.09
C THR A 332 -2.92 -14.37 18.85
N THR A 333 -2.41 -13.13 18.91
CA THR A 333 -2.54 -12.16 17.80
C THR A 333 -2.00 -12.70 16.47
N PRO A 334 -0.82 -13.33 16.35
CA PRO A 334 -0.29 -13.72 15.04
C PRO A 334 -1.23 -14.59 14.21
N GLU A 335 -1.78 -15.65 14.80
CA GLU A 335 -2.66 -16.60 14.12
C GLU A 335 -4.06 -16.01 13.87
N ARG A 336 -4.56 -15.22 14.80
CA ARG A 336 -5.85 -14.52 14.67
C ARG A 336 -5.78 -13.46 13.59
N TYR A 337 -4.68 -12.72 13.53
CA TYR A 337 -4.43 -11.72 12.51
C TYR A 337 -4.42 -12.34 11.11
N ASP A 338 -3.66 -13.42 10.89
CA ASP A 338 -3.61 -14.07 9.58
C ASP A 338 -4.98 -14.55 9.11
N ARG A 339 -5.78 -15.15 10.02
CA ARG A 339 -7.17 -15.52 9.72
C ARG A 339 -8.04 -14.32 9.37
N SER A 340 -7.99 -13.25 10.15
CA SER A 340 -8.78 -12.04 9.89
C SER A 340 -8.43 -11.39 8.55
N ILE A 341 -7.14 -11.37 8.18
CA ILE A 341 -6.68 -10.87 6.88
C ILE A 341 -7.14 -11.79 5.75
N ALA A 342 -7.04 -13.11 5.95
CA ALA A 342 -7.48 -14.09 4.95
C ALA A 342 -8.98 -13.97 4.68
N ASP A 343 -9.79 -13.89 5.71
CA ASP A 343 -11.25 -13.79 5.61
C ASP A 343 -11.67 -12.48 4.93
N ARG A 344 -10.98 -11.38 5.25
CA ARG A 344 -11.38 -10.04 4.78
C ARG A 344 -10.83 -9.69 3.39
N PHE A 345 -9.61 -10.10 3.04
CA PHE A 345 -8.90 -9.58 1.86
C PHE A 345 -8.47 -10.64 0.86
N ASP A 346 -8.12 -11.87 1.28
CA ASP A 346 -7.45 -12.81 0.39
C ASP A 346 -8.29 -13.22 -0.81
N GLY A 347 -9.60 -13.37 -0.66
CA GLY A 347 -10.50 -13.66 -1.78
C GLY A 347 -10.43 -12.61 -2.88
N PHE A 348 -10.53 -11.33 -2.49
CA PHE A 348 -10.44 -10.20 -3.40
C PHE A 348 -9.04 -10.08 -4.04
N LEU A 349 -7.99 -10.08 -3.22
CA LEU A 349 -6.61 -9.94 -3.70
C LEU A 349 -6.18 -11.11 -4.60
N ALA A 350 -6.59 -12.35 -4.27
CA ALA A 350 -6.32 -13.51 -5.12
C ALA A 350 -7.03 -13.41 -6.47
N THR A 351 -8.27 -12.92 -6.49
CA THR A 351 -9.02 -12.66 -7.73
C THR A 351 -8.32 -11.60 -8.56
N GLY A 352 -7.87 -10.51 -7.94
CA GLY A 352 -7.09 -9.46 -8.60
C GLY A 352 -5.77 -9.98 -9.18
N ARG A 353 -5.03 -10.83 -8.46
CA ARG A 353 -3.80 -11.45 -8.97
C ARG A 353 -4.08 -12.32 -10.21
N ARG A 354 -5.13 -13.14 -10.20
CA ARG A 354 -5.53 -13.94 -11.38
C ARG A 354 -5.95 -13.06 -12.54
N PHE A 355 -6.72 -12.01 -12.26
CA PHE A 355 -7.12 -11.04 -13.27
C PHE A 355 -5.91 -10.33 -13.90
N SER A 356 -4.89 -9.98 -13.14
CA SER A 356 -3.68 -9.35 -13.67
C SER A 356 -2.91 -10.26 -14.63
N PHE A 357 -2.94 -11.58 -14.47
CA PHE A 357 -2.42 -12.52 -15.47
C PHE A 357 -3.24 -12.48 -16.76
N LEU A 358 -4.56 -12.41 -16.65
CA LEU A 358 -5.46 -12.39 -17.80
C LEU A 358 -5.23 -11.14 -18.66
N ILE A 359 -5.19 -9.96 -18.04
CA ILE A 359 -4.96 -8.69 -18.76
C ILE A 359 -3.50 -8.50 -19.23
N GLY A 360 -2.58 -9.32 -18.78
CA GLY A 360 -1.23 -9.41 -19.33
C GLY A 360 -1.19 -9.79 -20.81
N HIS A 361 -2.30 -10.34 -21.36
CA HIS A 361 -2.46 -10.64 -22.77
C HIS A 361 -3.06 -9.43 -23.53
N PRO A 362 -2.35 -8.84 -24.51
CA PRO A 362 -2.77 -7.59 -25.19
C PRO A 362 -4.16 -7.60 -25.79
N TRP A 363 -4.59 -8.73 -26.38
CA TRP A 363 -5.92 -8.81 -27.00
C TRP A 363 -7.06 -8.86 -25.95
N ILE A 364 -6.81 -9.51 -24.80
CA ILE A 364 -7.77 -9.57 -23.69
C ILE A 364 -7.89 -8.17 -23.05
N LEU A 365 -6.75 -7.52 -22.84
CA LEU A 365 -6.71 -6.16 -22.31
C LEU A 365 -7.52 -5.20 -23.19
N ARG A 366 -7.25 -5.17 -24.50
CA ARG A 366 -7.99 -4.30 -25.45
C ARG A 366 -9.49 -4.57 -25.45
N THR A 367 -9.91 -5.84 -25.43
CA THR A 367 -11.33 -6.21 -25.40
C THR A 367 -11.96 -5.84 -24.06
N GLY A 368 -11.29 -6.15 -22.95
CA GLY A 368 -11.76 -5.81 -21.60
C GLY A 368 -11.95 -4.32 -21.40
N LEU A 369 -11.00 -3.50 -21.87
CA LEU A 369 -11.11 -2.03 -21.79
C LEU A 369 -12.30 -1.46 -22.57
N ARG A 370 -12.59 -1.99 -23.76
CA ARG A 370 -13.79 -1.59 -24.53
C ARG A 370 -15.08 -1.93 -23.79
N MET A 371 -15.11 -3.07 -23.11
CA MET A 371 -16.26 -3.47 -22.30
C MET A 371 -16.37 -2.62 -21.04
N ALA A 372 -15.27 -2.37 -20.35
CA ALA A 372 -15.24 -1.65 -19.08
C ALA A 372 -15.88 -0.24 -19.13
N VAL A 373 -15.73 0.45 -20.27
CA VAL A 373 -16.29 1.79 -20.48
C VAL A 373 -17.42 1.80 -21.53
N GLY A 374 -17.87 0.65 -22.00
CA GLY A 374 -18.81 0.54 -23.12
C GLY A 374 -20.23 1.02 -22.80
N THR A 375 -20.69 0.82 -21.57
CA THR A 375 -21.98 1.29 -21.04
C THR A 375 -21.80 1.84 -19.62
N ASP A 376 -22.72 2.70 -19.19
CA ASP A 376 -22.67 3.27 -17.83
C ASP A 376 -22.78 2.18 -16.76
N ALA A 377 -23.55 1.13 -16.99
CA ALA A 377 -23.67 0.01 -16.05
C ALA A 377 -22.34 -0.75 -15.89
N LEU A 378 -21.62 -1.02 -16.98
CA LEU A 378 -20.31 -1.68 -16.92
C LEU A 378 -19.25 -0.75 -16.35
N ALA A 379 -19.28 0.53 -16.69
CA ALA A 379 -18.38 1.53 -16.14
C ALA A 379 -18.56 1.67 -14.63
N ASN A 380 -19.79 1.69 -14.11
CA ASN A 380 -20.08 1.70 -12.68
C ASN A 380 -19.58 0.43 -11.96
N ILE A 381 -19.72 -0.75 -12.57
CA ILE A 381 -19.13 -1.97 -12.01
C ILE A 381 -17.60 -1.88 -11.98
N THR A 382 -16.99 -1.37 -13.07
CA THR A 382 -15.54 -1.17 -13.15
C THR A 382 -15.06 -0.17 -12.09
N LEU A 383 -15.79 0.95 -11.89
CA LEU A 383 -15.51 1.91 -10.84
C LEU A 383 -15.50 1.25 -9.47
N GLN A 384 -16.55 0.48 -9.14
CA GLN A 384 -16.65 -0.17 -7.84
C GLN A 384 -15.51 -1.18 -7.59
N VAL A 385 -15.11 -1.92 -8.63
CA VAL A 385 -13.97 -2.86 -8.56
C VAL A 385 -12.64 -2.11 -8.47
N MET A 386 -12.41 -1.11 -9.33
CA MET A 386 -11.19 -0.31 -9.32
C MET A 386 -11.11 0.62 -8.10
N GLY A 387 -12.24 1.13 -7.62
CA GLY A 387 -12.31 1.93 -6.41
C GLY A 387 -12.24 1.11 -5.12
N ASN A 388 -12.03 -0.21 -5.24
CA ASN A 388 -11.91 -1.10 -4.08
C ASN A 388 -13.15 -1.13 -3.15
N LEU A 389 -14.35 -0.92 -3.75
CA LEU A 389 -15.63 -0.81 -3.03
C LEU A 389 -16.43 -2.11 -3.03
N VAL A 390 -15.88 -3.19 -3.64
CA VAL A 390 -16.52 -4.51 -3.75
C VAL A 390 -15.72 -5.54 -2.98
N ASP A 391 -16.44 -6.38 -2.26
CA ASP A 391 -15.91 -7.59 -1.61
C ASP A 391 -16.87 -8.78 -1.81
N GLY A 392 -16.53 -9.92 -1.21
CA GLY A 392 -17.36 -11.13 -1.28
C GLY A 392 -18.76 -10.96 -0.71
N GLU A 393 -19.00 -10.00 0.16
CA GLU A 393 -20.26 -9.73 0.86
C GLU A 393 -21.07 -8.58 0.24
N THR A 394 -20.47 -7.82 -0.69
CA THR A 394 -21.11 -6.66 -1.30
C THR A 394 -22.42 -7.07 -1.98
N PRO A 395 -23.58 -6.47 -1.60
CA PRO A 395 -24.85 -6.77 -2.22
C PRO A 395 -24.98 -6.21 -3.65
N GLY A 396 -26.02 -6.60 -4.35
CA GLY A 396 -26.35 -6.03 -5.67
C GLY A 396 -25.55 -6.64 -6.84
N THR A 397 -25.56 -5.92 -7.95
CA THR A 397 -25.02 -6.41 -9.24
C THR A 397 -23.49 -6.50 -9.24
N ALA A 398 -22.81 -5.50 -8.69
CA ALA A 398 -21.33 -5.49 -8.65
C ALA A 398 -20.78 -6.67 -7.84
N GLY A 399 -21.35 -6.95 -6.66
CA GLY A 399 -20.97 -8.12 -5.86
C GLY A 399 -21.27 -9.45 -6.56
N ARG A 400 -22.41 -9.57 -7.27
CA ARG A 400 -22.71 -10.79 -8.08
C ARG A 400 -21.71 -10.98 -9.21
N VAL A 401 -21.38 -9.92 -9.95
CA VAL A 401 -20.38 -9.96 -11.01
C VAL A 401 -19.02 -10.33 -10.45
N PHE A 402 -18.63 -9.74 -9.34
CA PHE A 402 -17.37 -10.05 -8.66
C PHE A 402 -17.28 -11.54 -8.28
N ARG A 403 -18.29 -12.08 -7.57
CA ARG A 403 -18.32 -13.50 -7.19
C ARG A 403 -18.32 -14.46 -8.37
N ALA A 404 -19.01 -14.10 -9.48
CA ALA A 404 -18.98 -14.89 -10.70
C ALA A 404 -17.59 -14.90 -11.34
N THR A 405 -16.95 -13.73 -11.42
CA THR A 405 -15.59 -13.56 -11.93
C THR A 405 -14.58 -14.33 -11.08
N GLU A 406 -14.66 -14.23 -9.76
CA GLU A 406 -13.84 -14.99 -8.84
C GLU A 406 -13.91 -16.50 -9.08
N ARG A 407 -15.15 -17.04 -9.23
CA ARG A 407 -15.36 -18.47 -9.49
C ARG A 407 -14.72 -18.91 -10.81
N ILE A 408 -14.91 -18.12 -11.88
CA ILE A 408 -14.33 -18.40 -13.21
C ILE A 408 -12.80 -18.37 -13.13
N LEU A 409 -12.24 -17.32 -12.57
CA LEU A 409 -10.77 -17.15 -12.47
C LEU A 409 -10.12 -18.22 -11.58
N ARG A 410 -10.79 -18.63 -10.50
CA ARG A 410 -10.31 -19.73 -9.65
C ARG A 410 -10.24 -21.06 -10.41
N THR A 411 -11.22 -21.34 -11.25
CA THR A 411 -11.24 -22.54 -12.09
C THR A 411 -10.17 -22.48 -13.20
N ALA A 412 -9.91 -21.30 -13.75
CA ALA A 412 -8.94 -21.08 -14.83
C ALA A 412 -7.48 -20.94 -14.34
N ASP A 413 -7.24 -20.78 -13.03
CA ASP A 413 -5.91 -20.51 -12.45
C ASP A 413 -4.78 -21.46 -12.93
N PRO A 414 -4.99 -22.80 -13.02
CA PRO A 414 -3.96 -23.71 -13.53
C PRO A 414 -3.54 -23.43 -14.98
N LEU A 415 -4.48 -22.95 -15.80
CA LEU A 415 -4.23 -22.60 -17.19
C LEU A 415 -3.51 -21.26 -17.30
N LEU A 416 -3.93 -20.25 -16.51
CA LEU A 416 -3.33 -18.92 -16.50
C LEU A 416 -1.86 -18.94 -16.07
N ARG A 417 -1.48 -19.86 -15.18
CA ARG A 417 -0.10 -20.03 -14.72
C ARG A 417 0.78 -20.78 -15.72
N ARG A 418 0.22 -21.71 -16.52
CA ARG A 418 0.96 -22.49 -17.53
C ARG A 418 1.39 -21.67 -18.76
N THR A 419 0.68 -20.60 -19.12
CA THR A 419 1.00 -19.75 -20.28
C THR A 419 2.24 -18.88 -20.09
N ARG A 420 2.93 -18.98 -18.95
CA ARG A 420 4.20 -18.29 -18.63
C ARG A 420 5.47 -19.12 -18.89
N ALA A 421 5.34 -20.44 -18.98
CA ALA A 421 6.45 -21.31 -19.36
C ALA A 421 6.60 -21.34 -20.88
#